data_f2b4d0feca10e3aac3e467b3dc65b9e5
#
_entry.id   f2b4d0feca10e3aac3e467b3dc65b9e5
#
_cell.length_a   1.000
_cell.length_b   1.000
_cell.length_c   1.000
_cell.angle_alpha   90.00
_cell.angle_beta   90.00
_cell.angle_gamma   90.00
#
_symmetry.space_group_name_H-M   'P 1'
#
loop_
_entity.id
_entity.type
_entity.pdbx_description
1 polymer ?
#
loop_
_entity_poly.entity_id
_entity_poly.type
_entity_poly.pdbx_seq_one_letter_code
_entity_poly.pdbx_strand_id
1 'polypeptide(L)'
;GVKHLLNIKTVAERRENMLWFRSPEKIYIKRGCLPEALDELKAVNPRKRAFIVTDRFLYGNGYTRPVTDKLNEIGISYTVFSEVEPDPTLNIAKKGAEQMTNFAPDVIIAVGGGSAMDAAKIMWVLYEHPDADFTDMAMRFSDIRKRIYTFPKIGEKTYFIAVPTSAGTGSEVTPFAVITDSDTGIKYPLADYELMPNMAIVDADLQMSAPKGLTAASGIDAVSHGMEAFDSMLATDYTDSLALRSLKMMFEYLPRAYENGEDDLEAREKTANAATMAGMGVRAVAAMAPASRSLPT
;
A
#
# COMPACT_ATOMS: atom_id res chain seq x y z
N GLY A 1 15.63 16.68 42.64
CA GLY A 1 14.88 15.76 43.52
C GLY A 1 14.75 14.39 42.85
N VAL A 2 14.38 13.36 43.61
CA VAL A 2 14.31 11.96 43.19
C VAL A 2 13.53 11.71 41.88
N LYS A 3 12.55 12.56 41.57
CA LYS A 3 11.76 12.52 40.33
C LYS A 3 12.59 12.62 39.02
N HIS A 4 13.77 13.22 39.09
CA HIS A 4 14.65 13.36 37.91
C HIS A 4 15.60 12.16 37.73
N LEU A 5 15.64 11.25 38.69
CA LEU A 5 16.42 10.02 38.67
C LEU A 5 15.60 8.77 38.29
N LEU A 6 14.28 8.92 38.20
CA LEU A 6 13.37 7.83 37.83
C LEU A 6 13.06 7.90 36.34
N ASN A 7 13.52 6.88 35.64
CA ASN A 7 13.11 6.67 34.22
C ASN A 7 11.71 6.05 34.26
N ILE A 8 10.68 6.86 34.00
CA ILE A 8 9.31 6.39 33.96
C ILE A 8 9.13 5.59 32.66
N LYS A 9 9.06 4.27 32.77
CA LYS A 9 8.66 3.41 31.66
C LYS A 9 7.15 3.26 31.72
N THR A 10 6.48 3.68 30.65
CA THR A 10 5.08 3.36 30.44
C THR A 10 5.02 1.97 29.83
N VAL A 11 4.49 1.00 30.57
CA VAL A 11 4.15 -0.30 30.04
C VAL A 11 2.70 -0.24 29.61
N ALA A 12 2.45 -0.29 28.32
CA ALA A 12 1.10 -0.40 27.77
C ALA A 12 0.78 -1.91 27.64
N GLU A 13 -0.04 -2.42 28.52
CA GLU A 13 -0.63 -3.75 28.35
C GLU A 13 -1.91 -3.61 27.52
N ARG A 14 -1.97 -4.29 26.41
CA ARG A 14 -3.20 -4.43 25.62
C ARG A 14 -3.92 -5.70 26.06
N ARG A 15 -5.09 -5.53 26.64
CA ARG A 15 -5.99 -6.64 26.96
C ARG A 15 -7.01 -6.75 25.84
N GLU A 16 -6.66 -7.38 24.75
CA GLU A 16 -7.61 -7.71 23.70
C GLU A 16 -8.02 -9.18 23.83
N ASN A 17 -9.33 -9.36 23.91
CA ASN A 17 -9.90 -10.71 23.95
C ASN A 17 -10.04 -11.33 22.55
N MET A 18 -9.70 -10.56 21.49
CA MET A 18 -9.88 -11.00 20.11
C MET A 18 -8.82 -10.39 19.19
N LEU A 19 -8.14 -11.25 18.46
CA LEU A 19 -7.28 -10.90 17.33
C LEU A 19 -7.98 -11.31 16.04
N TRP A 20 -7.87 -10.50 14.99
CA TRP A 20 -8.47 -10.78 13.71
C TRP A 20 -7.57 -10.33 12.56
N PHE A 21 -7.71 -10.99 11.42
CA PHE A 21 -6.91 -10.78 10.23
C PHE A 21 -7.79 -10.41 9.05
N ARG A 22 -7.46 -9.33 8.32
CA ARG A 22 -8.16 -8.91 7.11
C ARG A 22 -7.16 -8.79 5.96
N SER A 23 -7.51 -9.18 4.76
CA SER A 23 -6.75 -9.04 3.53
C SER A 23 -7.63 -8.46 2.42
N PRO A 24 -7.10 -7.97 1.31
CA PRO A 24 -7.91 -7.71 0.13
C PRO A 24 -8.86 -8.88 -0.16
N GLU A 25 -10.01 -8.59 -0.76
CA GLU A 25 -10.97 -9.63 -1.15
C GLU A 25 -10.32 -10.64 -2.10
N LYS A 26 -9.42 -10.15 -2.97
CA LYS A 26 -8.67 -10.96 -3.92
C LYS A 26 -7.23 -10.48 -4.05
N ILE A 27 -6.32 -11.43 -4.15
CA ILE A 27 -4.92 -11.20 -4.47
C ILE A 27 -4.56 -12.10 -5.66
N TYR A 28 -4.40 -11.51 -6.83
CA TYR A 28 -3.87 -12.21 -8.00
C TYR A 28 -2.35 -12.23 -7.92
N ILE A 29 -1.78 -13.42 -7.99
CA ILE A 29 -0.34 -13.64 -7.89
C ILE A 29 0.08 -14.60 -8.98
N LYS A 30 0.89 -14.16 -9.84
CA LYS A 30 1.62 -14.93 -10.86
C LYS A 30 2.01 -13.99 -11.97
N ARG A 31 3.14 -14.24 -12.59
CA ARG A 31 3.53 -13.58 -13.84
C ARG A 31 2.43 -13.65 -14.90
N GLY A 32 2.07 -12.53 -15.50
CA GLY A 32 1.04 -12.45 -16.54
C GLY A 32 -0.40 -12.55 -16.03
N CYS A 33 -0.65 -12.35 -14.73
CA CYS A 33 -2.00 -12.44 -14.16
C CYS A 33 -2.84 -11.16 -14.36
N LEU A 34 -2.21 -10.04 -14.73
CA LEU A 34 -2.89 -8.74 -14.81
C LEU A 34 -4.09 -8.74 -15.78
N PRO A 35 -3.99 -9.26 -17.02
CA PRO A 35 -5.14 -9.28 -17.92
C PRO A 35 -6.32 -10.08 -17.37
N GLU A 36 -6.06 -11.25 -16.80
CA GLU A 36 -7.10 -12.11 -16.21
C GLU A 36 -7.77 -11.44 -15.00
N ALA A 37 -6.98 -10.78 -14.15
CA ALA A 37 -7.53 -10.05 -13.01
C ALA A 37 -8.42 -8.88 -13.44
N LEU A 38 -8.05 -8.17 -14.50
CA LEU A 38 -8.84 -7.03 -15.01
C LEU A 38 -10.11 -7.47 -15.76
N ASP A 39 -10.18 -8.69 -16.28
CA ASP A 39 -11.42 -9.24 -16.85
C ASP A 39 -12.58 -9.31 -15.85
N GLU A 40 -12.28 -9.36 -14.56
CA GLU A 40 -13.32 -9.30 -13.52
C GLU A 40 -14.11 -7.99 -13.56
N LEU A 41 -13.49 -6.89 -14.00
CA LEU A 41 -14.17 -5.60 -14.14
C LEU A 41 -15.29 -5.60 -15.21
N LYS A 42 -15.35 -6.64 -16.02
CA LYS A 42 -16.44 -6.87 -16.98
C LYS A 42 -17.34 -8.02 -16.57
N ALA A 43 -16.76 -9.12 -16.14
CA ALA A 43 -17.45 -10.39 -15.96
C ALA A 43 -18.06 -10.58 -14.56
N VAL A 44 -17.36 -10.14 -13.50
CA VAL A 44 -17.74 -10.44 -12.12
C VAL A 44 -18.21 -9.19 -11.38
N ASN A 45 -17.50 -8.08 -11.54
CA ASN A 45 -17.81 -6.80 -10.89
C ASN A 45 -17.84 -5.68 -11.95
N PRO A 46 -18.93 -5.59 -12.75
CA PRO A 46 -18.98 -4.71 -13.91
C PRO A 46 -18.69 -3.23 -13.56
N ARG A 47 -17.66 -2.67 -14.18
CA ARG A 47 -17.23 -1.27 -14.05
C ARG A 47 -17.19 -0.61 -15.43
N LYS A 48 -17.23 0.71 -15.44
CA LYS A 48 -17.32 1.48 -16.70
C LYS A 48 -16.22 2.53 -16.86
N ARG A 49 -15.70 3.06 -15.74
CA ARG A 49 -14.82 4.23 -15.74
C ARG A 49 -13.68 4.03 -14.77
N ALA A 50 -12.47 3.84 -15.27
CA ALA A 50 -11.27 3.62 -14.47
C ALA A 50 -10.46 4.90 -14.31
N PHE A 51 -10.06 5.21 -13.07
CA PHE A 51 -9.10 6.26 -12.77
C PHE A 51 -7.75 5.62 -12.42
N ILE A 52 -6.76 5.78 -13.28
CA ILE A 52 -5.43 5.20 -13.09
C ILE A 52 -4.54 6.23 -12.38
N VAL A 53 -3.95 5.83 -11.26
CA VAL A 53 -3.00 6.66 -10.49
C VAL A 53 -1.60 6.08 -10.61
N THR A 54 -0.65 6.91 -11.03
CA THR A 54 0.74 6.50 -11.25
C THR A 54 1.69 7.71 -11.15
N ASP A 55 2.97 7.52 -11.39
CA ASP A 55 3.95 8.59 -11.53
C ASP A 55 4.33 8.86 -13.01
N ARG A 56 5.03 9.99 -13.24
CA ARG A 56 5.42 10.42 -14.58
C ARG A 56 6.38 9.46 -15.26
N PHE A 57 7.27 8.83 -14.49
CA PHE A 57 8.25 7.90 -15.05
C PHE A 57 7.56 6.63 -15.57
N LEU A 58 6.73 6.01 -14.75
CA LEU A 58 6.00 4.80 -15.12
C LEU A 58 5.05 5.06 -16.30
N TYR A 59 4.33 6.18 -16.28
CA TYR A 59 3.44 6.54 -17.39
C TYR A 59 4.22 6.80 -18.69
N GLY A 60 5.27 7.64 -18.62
CA GLY A 60 6.07 8.02 -19.79
C GLY A 60 6.82 6.84 -20.40
N ASN A 61 7.20 5.85 -19.62
CA ASN A 61 7.90 4.64 -20.08
C ASN A 61 6.94 3.47 -20.39
N GLY A 62 5.63 3.69 -20.34
CA GLY A 62 4.64 2.73 -20.81
C GLY A 62 4.32 1.58 -19.83
N TYR A 63 4.69 1.67 -18.56
CA TYR A 63 4.35 0.66 -17.55
C TYR A 63 2.85 0.53 -17.30
N THR A 64 2.08 1.56 -17.62
CA THR A 64 0.61 1.53 -17.54
C THR A 64 -0.06 0.91 -18.76
N ARG A 65 0.68 0.68 -19.86
CA ARG A 65 0.10 0.14 -21.11
C ARG A 65 -0.61 -1.20 -20.91
N PRO A 66 -0.06 -2.18 -20.17
CA PRO A 66 -0.77 -3.45 -19.97
C PRO A 66 -2.16 -3.25 -19.35
N VAL A 67 -2.30 -2.26 -18.48
CA VAL A 67 -3.60 -1.89 -17.87
C VAL A 67 -4.49 -1.18 -18.88
N THR A 68 -3.98 -0.13 -19.54
CA THR A 68 -4.79 0.67 -20.50
C THR A 68 -5.23 -0.13 -21.72
N ASP A 69 -4.37 -0.99 -22.23
CA ASP A 69 -4.68 -1.86 -23.37
C ASP A 69 -5.79 -2.84 -23.01
N LYS A 70 -5.71 -3.43 -21.80
CA LYS A 70 -6.76 -4.34 -21.32
C LYS A 70 -8.07 -3.61 -21.06
N LEU A 71 -8.05 -2.40 -20.49
CA LEU A 71 -9.26 -1.59 -20.31
C LEU A 71 -9.93 -1.26 -21.64
N ASN A 72 -9.14 -0.92 -22.66
CA ASN A 72 -9.65 -0.71 -24.03
C ASN A 72 -10.29 -1.97 -24.61
N GLU A 73 -9.62 -3.12 -24.46
CA GLU A 73 -10.13 -4.43 -24.92
C GLU A 73 -11.50 -4.76 -24.31
N ILE A 74 -11.65 -4.54 -23.00
CA ILE A 74 -12.90 -4.84 -22.29
C ILE A 74 -13.93 -3.70 -22.33
N GLY A 75 -13.60 -2.57 -22.96
CA GLY A 75 -14.54 -1.46 -23.21
C GLY A 75 -14.76 -0.55 -22.00
N ILE A 76 -13.78 -0.41 -21.10
CA ILE A 76 -13.82 0.49 -19.96
C ILE A 76 -13.12 1.80 -20.30
N SER A 77 -13.83 2.93 -20.15
CA SER A 77 -13.24 4.26 -20.31
C SER A 77 -12.27 4.55 -19.17
N TYR A 78 -11.16 5.21 -19.45
CA TYR A 78 -10.21 5.55 -18.41
C TYR A 78 -9.63 6.96 -18.54
N THR A 79 -9.12 7.47 -17.44
CA THR A 79 -8.21 8.62 -17.40
C THR A 79 -7.01 8.30 -16.53
N VAL A 80 -5.89 8.98 -16.75
CA VAL A 80 -4.63 8.71 -16.03
C VAL A 80 -4.20 9.98 -15.30
N PHE A 81 -3.99 9.85 -13.98
CA PHE A 81 -3.31 10.80 -13.15
C PHE A 81 -1.86 10.34 -12.95
N SER A 82 -0.92 10.99 -13.61
CA SER A 82 0.50 10.59 -13.61
C SER A 82 1.41 11.58 -12.86
N GLU A 83 0.86 12.35 -11.95
CA GLU A 83 1.60 13.41 -11.28
C GLU A 83 2.04 13.04 -9.85
N VAL A 84 1.94 11.77 -9.48
CA VAL A 84 2.43 11.34 -8.16
C VAL A 84 3.96 11.44 -8.13
N GLU A 85 4.47 12.02 -7.04
CA GLU A 85 5.90 12.14 -6.77
C GLU A 85 6.29 11.23 -5.59
N PRO A 86 7.59 10.89 -5.44
CA PRO A 86 8.05 10.27 -4.19
C PRO A 86 7.65 11.11 -2.98
N ASP A 87 7.27 10.45 -1.87
CA ASP A 87 6.74 11.13 -0.69
C ASP A 87 5.51 12.01 -1.01
N PRO A 88 4.39 11.42 -1.47
CA PRO A 88 3.26 12.14 -2.00
C PRO A 88 2.69 13.12 -0.98
N THR A 89 2.31 14.30 -1.46
CA THR A 89 1.75 15.35 -0.61
C THR A 89 0.22 15.35 -0.60
N LEU A 90 -0.35 15.92 0.45
CA LEU A 90 -1.80 16.09 0.56
C LEU A 90 -2.36 16.93 -0.61
N ASN A 91 -1.60 17.93 -1.11
CA ASN A 91 -2.01 18.74 -2.25
C ASN A 91 -2.14 17.92 -3.55
N ILE A 92 -1.21 16.99 -3.78
CA ILE A 92 -1.31 16.05 -4.92
C ILE A 92 -2.54 15.15 -4.77
N ALA A 93 -2.82 14.65 -3.57
CA ALA A 93 -4.00 13.85 -3.34
C ALA A 93 -5.31 14.63 -3.55
N LYS A 94 -5.39 15.88 -3.08
CA LYS A 94 -6.53 16.79 -3.34
C LYS A 94 -6.73 17.04 -4.83
N LYS A 95 -5.65 17.32 -5.56
CA LYS A 95 -5.70 17.51 -7.02
C LYS A 95 -6.23 16.28 -7.75
N GLY A 96 -5.77 15.09 -7.37
CA GLY A 96 -6.27 13.84 -7.93
C GLY A 96 -7.75 13.60 -7.62
N ALA A 97 -8.18 13.85 -6.38
CA ALA A 97 -9.59 13.73 -5.98
C ALA A 97 -10.51 14.69 -6.73
N GLU A 98 -10.04 15.92 -7.02
CA GLU A 98 -10.77 16.88 -7.86
C GLU A 98 -10.94 16.35 -9.30
N GLN A 99 -9.89 15.79 -9.88
CA GLN A 99 -9.97 15.14 -11.19
C GLN A 99 -10.91 13.94 -11.18
N MET A 100 -10.91 13.14 -10.10
CA MET A 100 -11.86 12.05 -9.92
C MET A 100 -13.30 12.57 -9.85
N THR A 101 -13.55 13.67 -9.16
CA THR A 101 -14.88 14.29 -9.10
C THR A 101 -15.39 14.67 -10.49
N ASN A 102 -14.52 15.23 -11.34
CA ASN A 102 -14.87 15.60 -12.70
C ASN A 102 -15.06 14.40 -13.63
N PHE A 103 -14.27 13.33 -13.42
CA PHE A 103 -14.33 12.12 -14.25
C PHE A 103 -15.39 11.13 -13.76
N ALA A 104 -15.74 11.13 -12.48
CA ALA A 104 -16.67 10.22 -11.82
C ALA A 104 -16.34 8.73 -12.08
N PRO A 105 -15.16 8.23 -11.62
CA PRO A 105 -14.79 6.84 -11.78
C PRO A 105 -15.61 5.92 -10.88
N ASP A 106 -15.76 4.67 -11.29
CA ASP A 106 -16.30 3.59 -10.47
C ASP A 106 -15.24 2.51 -10.13
N VAL A 107 -14.02 2.68 -10.64
CA VAL A 107 -12.84 1.92 -10.24
C VAL A 107 -11.59 2.80 -10.22
N ILE A 108 -10.76 2.62 -9.21
CA ILE A 108 -9.42 3.23 -9.10
C ILE A 108 -8.40 2.12 -9.30
N ILE A 109 -7.40 2.36 -10.14
CA ILE A 109 -6.30 1.43 -10.38
C ILE A 109 -4.99 2.16 -10.06
N ALA A 110 -4.37 1.84 -8.93
CA ALA A 110 -3.07 2.39 -8.55
C ALA A 110 -1.95 1.51 -9.13
N VAL A 111 -1.16 2.05 -10.05
CA VAL A 111 -0.05 1.36 -10.70
C VAL A 111 1.26 2.02 -10.28
N GLY A 112 2.06 1.35 -9.47
CA GLY A 112 3.33 1.93 -9.01
C GLY A 112 3.87 1.30 -7.72
N GLY A 113 4.79 2.01 -7.10
CA GLY A 113 5.29 1.70 -5.75
C GLY A 113 4.36 2.22 -4.67
N GLY A 114 4.82 2.19 -3.40
CA GLY A 114 4.07 2.67 -2.25
C GLY A 114 3.51 4.08 -2.43
N SER A 115 4.31 5.02 -2.96
CA SER A 115 3.88 6.42 -3.17
C SER A 115 2.64 6.54 -4.05
N ALA A 116 2.57 5.80 -5.17
CA ALA A 116 1.41 5.83 -6.06
C ALA A 116 0.18 5.23 -5.38
N MET A 117 0.35 4.12 -4.67
CA MET A 117 -0.74 3.46 -3.95
C MET A 117 -1.24 4.30 -2.77
N ASP A 118 -0.34 4.88 -2.00
CA ASP A 118 -0.68 5.72 -0.84
C ASP A 118 -1.42 7.00 -1.28
N ALA A 119 -0.91 7.69 -2.32
CA ALA A 119 -1.60 8.83 -2.91
C ALA A 119 -3.01 8.45 -3.40
N ALA A 120 -3.14 7.32 -4.10
CA ALA A 120 -4.42 6.84 -4.60
C ALA A 120 -5.41 6.51 -3.48
N LYS A 121 -4.96 5.95 -2.37
CA LYS A 121 -5.81 5.68 -1.19
C LYS A 121 -6.35 6.98 -0.58
N ILE A 122 -5.51 8.02 -0.48
CA ILE A 122 -5.98 9.33 0.02
C ILE A 122 -6.91 10.01 -0.98
N MET A 123 -6.60 9.93 -2.28
CA MET A 123 -7.52 10.41 -3.33
C MET A 123 -8.88 9.71 -3.23
N TRP A 124 -8.90 8.40 -2.96
CA TRP A 124 -10.11 7.61 -2.77
C TRP A 124 -10.97 8.13 -1.62
N VAL A 125 -10.35 8.35 -0.44
CA VAL A 125 -11.04 8.94 0.71
C VAL A 125 -11.64 10.30 0.35
N LEU A 126 -10.84 11.22 -0.20
CA LEU A 126 -11.28 12.58 -0.52
C LEU A 126 -12.34 12.64 -1.63
N TYR A 127 -12.32 11.68 -2.55
CA TYR A 127 -13.34 11.56 -3.61
C TYR A 127 -14.69 11.09 -3.06
N GLU A 128 -14.68 10.07 -2.19
CA GLU A 128 -15.92 9.56 -1.61
C GLU A 128 -16.46 10.43 -0.49
N HIS A 129 -15.56 11.07 0.27
CA HIS A 129 -15.85 11.91 1.42
C HIS A 129 -15.07 13.24 1.35
N PRO A 130 -15.53 14.21 0.53
CA PRO A 130 -14.85 15.50 0.39
C PRO A 130 -14.75 16.30 1.70
N ASP A 131 -15.65 16.03 2.65
CA ASP A 131 -15.70 16.69 3.96
C ASP A 131 -14.83 16.00 5.03
N ALA A 132 -14.09 14.93 4.67
CA ALA A 132 -13.24 14.22 5.62
C ALA A 132 -12.10 15.13 6.10
N ASP A 133 -11.97 15.29 7.42
CA ASP A 133 -10.89 16.07 8.02
C ASP A 133 -9.60 15.24 8.04
N PHE A 134 -8.62 15.68 7.24
CA PHE A 134 -7.31 15.02 7.17
C PHE A 134 -6.59 15.04 8.52
N THR A 135 -6.68 16.14 9.27
CA THR A 135 -6.00 16.28 10.55
C THR A 135 -6.53 15.27 11.56
N ASP A 136 -7.85 15.09 11.61
CA ASP A 136 -8.47 14.11 12.49
C ASP A 136 -8.10 12.67 12.08
N MET A 137 -8.09 12.36 10.79
CA MET A 137 -7.64 11.07 10.29
C MET A 137 -6.18 10.78 10.64
N ALA A 138 -5.29 11.74 10.46
CA ALA A 138 -3.87 11.63 10.76
C ALA A 138 -3.60 11.52 12.27
N MET A 139 -4.28 12.32 13.07
CA MET A 139 -4.12 12.36 14.54
C MET A 139 -4.70 11.14 15.23
N ARG A 140 -5.64 10.42 14.63
CA ARG A 140 -6.18 9.17 15.16
C ARG A 140 -5.07 8.17 15.49
N PHE A 141 -4.03 8.10 14.69
CA PHE A 141 -2.90 7.21 14.91
C PHE A 141 -1.88 7.79 15.91
N SER A 142 -1.67 9.11 15.90
CA SER A 142 -0.64 9.79 16.71
C SER A 142 -1.09 10.10 18.13
N ASP A 143 -2.39 10.30 18.37
CA ASP A 143 -2.93 10.67 19.68
C ASP A 143 -4.02 9.69 20.13
N ILE A 144 -3.72 8.89 21.14
CA ILE A 144 -4.67 7.92 21.73
C ILE A 144 -6.00 8.57 22.18
N ARG A 145 -5.98 9.85 22.56
CA ARG A 145 -7.18 10.59 22.98
C ARG A 145 -8.11 10.91 21.80
N LYS A 146 -7.59 10.91 20.56
CA LYS A 146 -8.34 11.17 19.33
C LYS A 146 -8.79 9.88 18.60
N ARG A 147 -8.63 8.71 19.20
CA ARG A 147 -9.11 7.43 18.65
C ARG A 147 -10.63 7.30 18.57
N ILE A 148 -11.36 8.28 19.08
CA ILE A 148 -12.82 8.40 18.89
C ILE A 148 -13.21 8.89 17.49
N TYR A 149 -12.28 9.40 16.68
CA TYR A 149 -12.59 9.74 15.29
C TYR A 149 -12.95 8.46 14.52
N THR A 150 -14.14 8.44 13.95
CA THR A 150 -14.58 7.33 13.09
C THR A 150 -14.10 7.62 11.67
N PHE A 151 -13.25 6.73 11.15
CA PHE A 151 -12.81 6.83 9.76
C PHE A 151 -14.02 6.65 8.83
N PRO A 152 -14.18 7.47 7.78
CA PRO A 152 -15.32 7.36 6.88
C PRO A 152 -15.29 6.01 6.15
N LYS A 153 -16.46 5.41 5.94
CA LYS A 153 -16.57 4.23 5.08
C LYS A 153 -16.31 4.61 3.63
N ILE A 154 -15.42 3.87 2.98
CA ILE A 154 -15.12 4.05 1.55
C ILE A 154 -15.34 2.73 0.79
N GLY A 155 -15.39 2.81 -0.53
CA GLY A 155 -15.65 1.66 -1.40
C GLY A 155 -17.11 1.53 -1.83
N GLU A 156 -17.96 2.48 -1.51
CA GLU A 156 -19.35 2.51 -1.98
C GLU A 156 -19.46 3.00 -3.42
N LYS A 157 -18.67 4.02 -3.78
CA LYS A 157 -18.65 4.58 -5.16
C LYS A 157 -17.64 3.87 -6.05
N THR A 158 -16.48 3.52 -5.51
CA THR A 158 -15.35 3.03 -6.29
C THR A 158 -14.76 1.75 -5.73
N TYR A 159 -14.40 0.84 -6.62
CA TYR A 159 -13.62 -0.36 -6.33
C TYR A 159 -12.12 -0.04 -6.46
N PHE A 160 -11.30 -0.42 -5.51
CA PHE A 160 -9.88 -0.07 -5.51
C PHE A 160 -9.00 -1.27 -5.84
N ILE A 161 -8.20 -1.13 -6.90
CA ILE A 161 -7.22 -2.12 -7.36
C ILE A 161 -5.81 -1.57 -7.18
N ALA A 162 -4.94 -2.32 -6.53
CA ALA A 162 -3.53 -1.99 -6.38
C ALA A 162 -2.63 -2.92 -7.20
N VAL A 163 -1.74 -2.33 -8.01
CA VAL A 163 -0.84 -3.02 -8.93
C VAL A 163 0.60 -2.58 -8.63
N PRO A 164 1.35 -3.31 -7.78
CA PRO A 164 2.70 -2.94 -7.39
C PRO A 164 3.70 -3.13 -8.53
N THR A 165 4.57 -2.14 -8.73
CA THR A 165 5.73 -2.19 -9.65
C THR A 165 7.06 -2.33 -8.91
N SER A 166 7.03 -2.46 -7.58
CA SER A 166 8.18 -2.72 -6.72
C SER A 166 7.86 -3.78 -5.68
N ALA A 167 8.86 -4.52 -5.23
CA ALA A 167 8.72 -5.57 -4.22
C ALA A 167 9.21 -5.06 -2.86
N GLY A 168 8.40 -4.29 -2.14
CA GLY A 168 8.83 -3.65 -0.89
C GLY A 168 7.69 -3.37 0.07
N THR A 169 7.04 -2.24 -0.09
CA THR A 169 6.10 -1.67 0.89
C THR A 169 4.90 -2.55 1.25
N GLY A 170 4.48 -3.43 0.35
CA GLY A 170 3.24 -4.20 0.53
C GLY A 170 1.97 -3.34 0.59
N SER A 171 2.01 -2.08 0.09
CA SER A 171 0.87 -1.18 0.16
C SER A 171 -0.37 -1.73 -0.55
N GLU A 172 -0.20 -2.64 -1.49
CA GLU A 172 -1.28 -3.34 -2.19
C GLU A 172 -2.13 -4.23 -1.28
N VAL A 173 -1.61 -4.60 -0.12
CA VAL A 173 -2.30 -5.46 0.86
C VAL A 173 -2.36 -4.86 2.26
N THR A 174 -2.04 -3.57 2.42
CA THR A 174 -2.03 -2.91 3.73
C THR A 174 -3.12 -1.85 3.85
N PRO A 175 -3.67 -1.64 5.06
CA PRO A 175 -4.65 -0.60 5.36
C PRO A 175 -3.96 0.73 5.71
N PHE A 176 -2.77 0.98 5.17
CA PHE A 176 -1.98 2.17 5.45
C PHE A 176 -1.83 3.05 4.24
N ALA A 177 -1.65 4.35 4.50
CA ALA A 177 -1.16 5.31 3.54
C ALA A 177 -0.29 6.34 4.27
N VAL A 178 0.90 6.63 3.74
CA VAL A 178 1.76 7.69 4.26
C VAL A 178 1.66 8.89 3.34
N ILE A 179 1.27 10.02 3.89
CA ILE A 179 1.11 11.26 3.13
C ILE A 179 1.85 12.40 3.82
N THR A 180 2.48 13.25 3.04
CA THR A 180 3.17 14.44 3.55
C THR A 180 2.21 15.62 3.58
N ASP A 181 2.07 16.26 4.73
CA ASP A 181 1.38 17.53 4.84
C ASP A 181 2.18 18.59 4.07
N SER A 182 1.52 19.22 3.10
CA SER A 182 2.17 20.18 2.20
C SER A 182 2.64 21.46 2.90
N ASP A 183 2.00 21.82 4.01
CA ASP A 183 2.29 23.08 4.73
C ASP A 183 3.41 22.91 5.75
N THR A 184 3.45 21.77 6.40
CA THR A 184 4.41 21.49 7.48
C THR A 184 5.60 20.61 7.05
N GLY A 185 5.49 19.91 5.93
CA GLY A 185 6.46 18.90 5.47
C GLY A 185 6.50 17.63 6.34
N ILE A 186 5.56 17.50 7.29
CA ILE A 186 5.51 16.34 8.18
C ILE A 186 4.81 15.18 7.49
N LYS A 187 5.39 13.99 7.60
CA LYS A 187 4.78 12.74 7.12
C LYS A 187 3.80 12.20 8.15
N TYR A 188 2.59 11.96 7.74
CA TYR A 188 1.54 11.37 8.55
C TYR A 188 1.17 9.97 8.04
N PRO A 189 1.33 8.94 8.86
CA PRO A 189 0.75 7.64 8.57
C PRO A 189 -0.75 7.67 8.88
N LEU A 190 -1.56 7.33 7.91
CA LEU A 190 -2.97 7.02 8.09
C LEU A 190 -3.13 5.51 8.16
N ALA A 191 -3.90 5.05 9.13
CA ALA A 191 -4.11 3.63 9.35
C ALA A 191 -5.59 3.35 9.65
N ASP A 192 -6.28 2.78 8.70
CA ASP A 192 -7.62 2.26 8.89
C ASP A 192 -7.90 1.14 7.88
N TYR A 193 -8.68 0.15 8.29
CA TYR A 193 -9.03 -0.96 7.40
C TYR A 193 -9.90 -0.55 6.20
N GLU A 194 -10.50 0.62 6.23
CA GLU A 194 -11.18 1.19 5.07
C GLU A 194 -10.20 1.50 3.92
N LEU A 195 -8.92 1.81 4.21
CA LEU A 195 -7.88 2.03 3.21
C LEU A 195 -7.36 0.74 2.53
N MET A 196 -7.90 -0.42 2.91
CA MET A 196 -7.51 -1.70 2.30
C MET A 196 -7.97 -1.76 0.85
N PRO A 197 -7.07 -2.01 -0.11
CA PRO A 197 -7.47 -2.29 -1.48
C PRO A 197 -8.48 -3.45 -1.55
N ASN A 198 -9.43 -3.37 -2.46
CA ASN A 198 -10.35 -4.48 -2.70
C ASN A 198 -9.63 -5.62 -3.43
N MET A 199 -8.75 -5.28 -4.37
CA MET A 199 -7.98 -6.25 -5.15
C MET A 199 -6.52 -5.83 -5.24
N ALA A 200 -5.62 -6.79 -5.09
CA ALA A 200 -4.19 -6.65 -5.40
C ALA A 200 -3.84 -7.52 -6.63
N ILE A 201 -3.05 -6.96 -7.55
CA ILE A 201 -2.56 -7.69 -8.73
C ILE A 201 -1.04 -7.67 -8.71
N VAL A 202 -0.44 -8.75 -8.23
CA VAL A 202 1.01 -8.91 -8.08
C VAL A 202 1.55 -9.65 -9.31
N ASP A 203 1.81 -8.87 -10.36
CA ASP A 203 2.34 -9.38 -11.62
C ASP A 203 3.83 -9.04 -11.75
N ALA A 204 4.67 -10.05 -11.72
CA ALA A 204 6.12 -9.88 -11.77
C ALA A 204 6.62 -9.25 -13.09
N ASP A 205 5.87 -9.33 -14.18
CA ASP A 205 6.24 -8.68 -15.44
C ASP A 205 6.35 -7.16 -15.30
N LEU A 206 5.58 -6.54 -14.40
CA LEU A 206 5.65 -5.11 -14.11
C LEU A 206 6.87 -4.72 -13.25
N GLN A 207 7.59 -5.70 -12.71
CA GLN A 207 8.74 -5.50 -11.82
C GLN A 207 10.08 -5.93 -12.45
N MET A 208 10.04 -6.57 -13.63
CA MET A 208 11.24 -7.14 -14.27
C MET A 208 12.34 -6.10 -14.53
N SER A 209 11.96 -4.91 -14.96
CA SER A 209 12.89 -3.82 -15.28
C SER A 209 13.26 -2.92 -14.09
N ALA A 210 12.89 -3.31 -12.86
CA ALA A 210 13.25 -2.53 -11.68
C ALA A 210 14.79 -2.46 -11.52
N PRO A 211 15.39 -1.25 -11.45
CA PRO A 211 16.83 -1.10 -11.35
C PRO A 211 17.34 -1.65 -10.02
N LYS A 212 18.64 -2.03 -9.99
CA LYS A 212 19.30 -2.63 -8.81
C LYS A 212 19.08 -1.82 -7.52
N GLY A 213 19.21 -0.48 -7.59
CA GLY A 213 18.99 0.38 -6.44
C GLY A 213 17.59 0.29 -5.87
N LEU A 214 16.57 0.29 -6.73
CA LEU A 214 15.17 0.12 -6.30
C LEU A 214 14.94 -1.31 -5.77
N THR A 215 15.48 -2.32 -6.44
CA THR A 215 15.37 -3.72 -6.01
C THR A 215 15.94 -3.91 -4.59
N ALA A 216 17.13 -3.36 -4.32
CA ALA A 216 17.75 -3.44 -3.01
C ALA A 216 16.94 -2.69 -1.95
N ALA A 217 16.60 -1.42 -2.20
CA ALA A 217 15.90 -0.58 -1.24
C ALA A 217 14.53 -1.17 -0.88
N SER A 218 13.72 -1.52 -1.90
CA SER A 218 12.41 -2.11 -1.67
C SER A 218 12.49 -3.51 -1.04
N GLY A 219 13.45 -4.34 -1.46
CA GLY A 219 13.63 -5.67 -0.89
C GLY A 219 14.03 -5.65 0.58
N ILE A 220 14.91 -4.74 0.99
CA ILE A 220 15.27 -4.55 2.41
C ILE A 220 14.09 -4.02 3.21
N ASP A 221 13.26 -3.14 2.64
CA ASP A 221 12.02 -2.69 3.26
C ASP A 221 11.08 -3.87 3.55
N ALA A 222 10.89 -4.78 2.59
CA ALA A 222 10.12 -6.00 2.79
C ALA A 222 10.73 -6.93 3.86
N VAL A 223 12.07 -7.02 3.94
CA VAL A 223 12.74 -7.76 5.03
C VAL A 223 12.43 -7.13 6.38
N SER A 224 12.52 -5.79 6.49
CA SER A 224 12.18 -5.07 7.71
C SER A 224 10.74 -5.34 8.13
N HIS A 225 9.79 -5.28 7.21
CA HIS A 225 8.39 -5.59 7.47
C HIS A 225 8.19 -7.03 7.97
N GLY A 226 8.88 -8.00 7.37
CA GLY A 226 8.83 -9.39 7.82
C GLY A 226 9.38 -9.57 9.25
N MET A 227 10.48 -8.88 9.59
CA MET A 227 11.04 -8.89 10.94
C MET A 227 10.12 -8.21 11.95
N GLU A 228 9.60 -7.03 11.62
CA GLU A 228 8.66 -6.29 12.48
C GLU A 228 7.40 -7.09 12.75
N ALA A 229 6.86 -7.76 11.72
CA ALA A 229 5.67 -8.61 11.87
C ALA A 229 5.92 -9.76 12.84
N PHE A 230 7.08 -10.42 12.74
CA PHE A 230 7.44 -11.55 13.57
C PHE A 230 7.73 -11.14 15.02
N ASP A 231 8.36 -9.98 15.22
CA ASP A 231 8.81 -9.48 16.56
C ASP A 231 7.70 -8.74 17.32
N SER A 232 6.51 -8.68 16.74
CA SER A 232 5.40 -7.93 17.30
C SER A 232 4.73 -8.61 18.48
N MET A 233 4.35 -7.81 19.48
CA MET A 233 3.46 -8.25 20.57
C MET A 233 2.06 -8.69 20.10
N LEU A 234 1.69 -8.40 18.87
CA LEU A 234 0.42 -8.74 18.26
C LEU A 234 0.56 -9.85 17.21
N ALA A 235 1.73 -10.46 17.14
CA ALA A 235 1.99 -11.60 16.28
C ALA A 235 1.01 -12.75 16.56
N THR A 236 0.66 -13.46 15.52
CA THR A 236 -0.23 -14.62 15.54
C THR A 236 0.38 -15.72 14.67
N ASP A 237 -0.06 -16.96 14.83
CA ASP A 237 0.36 -18.06 13.94
C ASP A 237 0.17 -17.74 12.44
N TYR A 238 -0.84 -16.93 12.11
CA TYR A 238 -1.09 -16.47 10.73
C TYR A 238 -0.03 -15.49 10.26
N THR A 239 0.24 -14.45 11.06
CA THR A 239 1.25 -13.43 10.69
C THR A 239 2.66 -13.99 10.72
N ASP A 240 2.98 -14.85 11.69
CA ASP A 240 4.28 -15.51 11.79
C ASP A 240 4.57 -16.42 10.60
N SER A 241 3.57 -17.16 10.15
CA SER A 241 3.69 -18.01 8.96
C SER A 241 4.02 -17.19 7.71
N LEU A 242 3.35 -16.02 7.53
CA LEU A 242 3.59 -15.11 6.42
C LEU A 242 4.97 -14.44 6.54
N ALA A 243 5.31 -13.94 7.72
CA ALA A 243 6.57 -13.26 8.00
C ALA A 243 7.77 -14.18 7.79
N LEU A 244 7.78 -15.36 8.40
CA LEU A 244 8.86 -16.34 8.26
C LEU A 244 9.01 -16.82 6.81
N ARG A 245 7.90 -17.07 6.12
CA ARG A 245 7.97 -17.46 4.70
C ARG A 245 8.50 -16.34 3.83
N SER A 246 8.05 -15.10 4.05
CA SER A 246 8.56 -13.92 3.36
C SER A 246 10.07 -13.76 3.57
N LEU A 247 10.53 -13.76 4.82
CA LEU A 247 11.95 -13.63 5.16
C LEU A 247 12.79 -14.72 4.47
N LYS A 248 12.37 -15.99 4.56
CA LYS A 248 13.06 -17.09 3.87
C LYS A 248 13.19 -16.85 2.38
N MET A 249 12.11 -16.41 1.73
CA MET A 249 12.11 -16.13 0.29
C MET A 249 12.98 -14.91 -0.04
N MET A 250 12.92 -13.83 0.77
CA MET A 250 13.76 -12.66 0.55
C MET A 250 15.25 -12.97 0.67
N PHE A 251 15.67 -13.70 1.69
CA PHE A 251 17.09 -14.08 1.82
C PHE A 251 17.58 -14.98 0.69
N GLU A 252 16.72 -15.80 0.11
CA GLU A 252 17.05 -16.69 -1.00
C GLU A 252 17.06 -15.97 -2.35
N TYR A 253 16.04 -15.16 -2.64
CA TYR A 253 15.79 -14.63 -3.97
C TYR A 253 16.15 -13.16 -4.17
N LEU A 254 16.19 -12.33 -3.13
CA LEU A 254 16.54 -10.90 -3.27
C LEU A 254 17.96 -10.70 -3.81
N PRO A 255 18.99 -11.44 -3.36
CA PRO A 255 20.33 -11.34 -3.98
C PRO A 255 20.31 -11.67 -5.47
N ARG A 256 19.60 -12.70 -5.89
CA ARG A 256 19.45 -13.09 -7.29
C ARG A 256 18.73 -12.00 -8.10
N ALA A 257 17.61 -11.45 -7.56
CA ALA A 257 16.87 -10.37 -8.19
C ALA A 257 17.70 -9.09 -8.30
N TYR A 258 18.60 -8.85 -7.36
CA TYR A 258 19.53 -7.72 -7.41
C TYR A 258 20.61 -7.92 -8.48
N GLU A 259 21.22 -9.11 -8.55
CA GLU A 259 22.32 -9.38 -9.48
C GLU A 259 21.86 -9.45 -10.94
N ASN A 260 20.76 -10.16 -11.22
CA ASN A 260 20.30 -10.46 -12.58
C ASN A 260 18.76 -10.40 -12.72
N GLY A 261 18.09 -9.45 -12.07
CA GLY A 261 16.64 -9.42 -11.99
C GLY A 261 15.92 -9.22 -13.33
N GLU A 262 16.56 -8.68 -14.34
CA GLU A 262 15.97 -8.51 -15.68
C GLU A 262 15.76 -9.86 -16.38
N ASP A 263 16.64 -10.84 -16.11
CA ASP A 263 16.61 -12.17 -16.72
C ASP A 263 16.20 -13.29 -15.75
N ASP A 264 16.24 -13.04 -14.44
CA ASP A 264 15.85 -14.03 -13.41
C ASP A 264 14.37 -13.87 -13.01
N LEU A 265 13.51 -14.42 -13.85
CA LEU A 265 12.06 -14.41 -13.68
C LEU A 265 11.60 -15.02 -12.34
N GLU A 266 12.24 -16.13 -11.94
CA GLU A 266 11.90 -16.78 -10.68
C GLU A 266 12.19 -15.85 -9.49
N ALA A 267 13.38 -15.25 -9.48
CA ALA A 267 13.76 -14.35 -8.40
C ALA A 267 12.81 -13.15 -8.31
N ARG A 268 12.41 -12.55 -9.43
CA ARG A 268 11.43 -11.45 -9.46
C ARG A 268 10.07 -11.87 -8.93
N GLU A 269 9.53 -12.99 -9.39
CA GLU A 269 8.24 -13.50 -8.92
C GLU A 269 8.29 -13.83 -7.43
N LYS A 270 9.37 -14.49 -6.98
CA LYS A 270 9.52 -14.83 -5.56
C LYS A 270 9.68 -13.61 -4.66
N THR A 271 10.45 -12.58 -5.07
CA THR A 271 10.59 -11.34 -4.30
C THR A 271 9.28 -10.55 -4.28
N ALA A 272 8.54 -10.47 -5.39
CA ALA A 272 7.23 -9.84 -5.44
C ALA A 272 6.26 -10.50 -4.44
N ASN A 273 6.14 -11.82 -4.49
CA ASN A 273 5.29 -12.58 -3.58
C ASN A 273 5.73 -12.44 -2.12
N ALA A 274 7.05 -12.43 -1.86
CA ALA A 274 7.58 -12.26 -0.52
C ALA A 274 7.26 -10.88 0.07
N ALA A 275 7.36 -9.81 -0.72
CA ALA A 275 7.00 -8.46 -0.31
C ALA A 275 5.51 -8.35 0.05
N THR A 276 4.64 -8.92 -0.76
CA THR A 276 3.20 -8.99 -0.47
C THR A 276 2.93 -9.77 0.82
N MET A 277 3.59 -10.91 1.03
CA MET A 277 3.46 -11.69 2.27
C MET A 277 3.95 -10.90 3.50
N ALA A 278 5.07 -10.18 3.39
CA ALA A 278 5.55 -9.29 4.45
C ALA A 278 4.53 -8.20 4.79
N GLY A 279 3.98 -7.53 3.77
CA GLY A 279 2.92 -6.54 3.93
C GLY A 279 1.67 -7.10 4.62
N MET A 280 1.27 -8.31 4.29
CA MET A 280 0.18 -9.00 5.00
C MET A 280 0.52 -9.31 6.45
N GLY A 281 1.77 -9.64 6.76
CA GLY A 281 2.24 -9.92 8.13
C GLY A 281 2.32 -8.66 8.99
N VAL A 282 3.00 -7.62 8.53
CA VAL A 282 3.24 -6.38 9.28
C VAL A 282 1.97 -5.63 9.65
N ARG A 283 0.90 -5.88 8.95
CA ARG A 283 -0.40 -5.26 9.07
C ARG A 283 -1.07 -5.42 10.44
N ALA A 284 -0.94 -6.58 11.05
CA ALA A 284 -1.50 -6.84 12.38
C ALA A 284 -0.79 -6.02 13.47
N VAL A 285 0.44 -5.59 13.18
CA VAL A 285 1.36 -4.92 14.10
C VAL A 285 1.20 -3.41 14.11
N ALA A 286 1.19 -2.81 12.94
CA ALA A 286 1.29 -1.35 12.82
C ALA A 286 -0.05 -0.63 13.11
N ALA A 287 -1.20 -1.28 12.91
CA ALA A 287 -2.50 -0.71 13.28
C ALA A 287 -2.64 -0.48 14.80
N MET A 288 -1.69 -0.95 15.57
CA MET A 288 -1.77 -1.02 17.04
C MET A 288 -0.55 -0.48 17.79
N ALA A 289 0.58 -0.26 17.13
CA ALA A 289 1.75 0.33 17.77
C ALA A 289 1.56 1.83 18.00
N PRO A 290 1.89 2.38 19.18
CA PRO A 290 2.10 3.81 19.31
C PRO A 290 3.29 4.19 18.44
N ALA A 291 3.14 5.24 17.61
CA ALA A 291 4.21 5.75 16.77
C ALA A 291 5.52 5.80 17.56
N SER A 292 6.52 5.03 17.15
CA SER A 292 7.87 5.17 17.69
C SER A 292 8.32 6.59 17.38
N ARG A 293 8.54 7.38 18.41
CA ARG A 293 9.15 8.69 18.24
C ARG A 293 10.50 8.45 17.56
N SER A 294 10.66 8.99 16.37
CA SER A 294 11.97 9.19 15.78
C SER A 294 12.83 9.89 16.82
N LEU A 295 13.88 9.23 17.30
CA LEU A 295 14.88 9.88 18.13
C LEU A 295 15.50 10.99 17.27
N PRO A 296 15.58 12.23 17.78
CA PRO A 296 16.36 13.25 17.12
C PRO A 296 17.82 12.79 17.12
N THR A 297 18.42 12.77 15.94
CA THR A 297 19.86 12.58 15.72
C THR A 297 20.64 13.75 16.30
#